data_9b17403d2a383e370eb35be381a471ed
#
_entry.id   9b17403d2a383e370eb35be381a471ed
#
_cell.length_a   1.000
_cell.length_b   1.000
_cell.length_c   1.000
_cell.angle_alpha   90.00
_cell.angle_beta   90.00
_cell.angle_gamma   90.00
#
_symmetry.space_group_name_H-M   'P 1'
#
loop_
_entity.id
_entity.type
_entity.pdbx_description
1 polymer ?
#
loop_
_entity_poly.entity_id
_entity_poly.type
_entity_poly.pdbx_seq_one_letter_code
_entity_poly.pdbx_strand_id
1 'polypeptide(L)'
;MRIFAAIMSQEEKTLLEERIVDVLKTVYDPEIPVNIYDLGMIYKIDVQEDYTVELEMTFTAPNCPAADYILEDVRTKVESLEGIKSANVNLVFEPAWDQSMMSEEARVELGFD
;
A
#
# COMPACT_ATOMS: atom_id res chain seq x y z
N MET A 1 30.01 10.92 -14.77
CA MET A 1 29.28 10.75 -14.60
C MET A 1 28.46 10.29 -13.94
N ARG A 2 28.07 10.08 -13.59
CA ARG A 2 27.41 9.66 -13.21
C ARG A 2 26.09 9.41 -13.34
N ILE A 3 25.58 9.26 -14.23
CA ILE A 3 24.34 8.67 -14.62
C ILE A 3 23.99 7.45 -13.79
N PHE A 4 24.99 6.65 -13.52
CA PHE A 4 24.78 5.43 -12.72
C PHE A 4 24.24 5.74 -11.34
N ALA A 5 24.61 6.87 -10.77
CA ALA A 5 24.15 7.23 -9.45
C ALA A 5 22.67 7.55 -9.43
N ALA A 6 22.07 7.85 -10.60
CA ALA A 6 20.67 8.22 -10.69
C ALA A 6 19.75 7.03 -10.96
N ILE A 7 20.32 5.85 -11.19
CA ILE A 7 19.53 4.67 -11.55
C ILE A 7 19.45 3.72 -10.36
N MET A 8 18.22 3.47 -9.93
CA MET A 8 17.96 2.54 -8.85
C MET A 8 18.22 1.11 -9.31
N SER A 9 18.93 0.34 -8.51
CA SER A 9 19.15 -1.06 -8.82
C SER A 9 17.87 -1.85 -8.57
N GLN A 10 17.77 -3.03 -9.19
CA GLN A 10 16.61 -3.90 -8.95
C GLN A 10 16.58 -4.35 -7.49
N GLU A 11 17.75 -4.59 -6.90
CA GLU A 11 17.80 -4.99 -5.50
C GLU A 11 17.31 -3.88 -4.58
N GLU A 12 17.69 -2.65 -4.88
CA GLU A 12 17.23 -1.50 -4.11
C GLU A 12 15.72 -1.34 -4.22
N LYS A 13 15.21 -1.48 -5.42
CA LYS A 13 13.77 -1.36 -5.66
C LYS A 13 13.00 -2.43 -4.89
N THR A 14 13.48 -3.67 -4.93
CA THR A 14 12.84 -4.77 -4.22
C THR A 14 12.83 -4.52 -2.72
N LEU A 15 13.96 -4.04 -2.18
CA LEU A 15 14.04 -3.75 -0.76
C LEU A 15 13.05 -2.68 -0.35
N LEU A 16 12.93 -1.62 -1.15
CA LEU A 16 11.97 -0.55 -0.86
C LEU A 16 10.53 -1.06 -0.94
N GLU A 17 10.24 -1.90 -1.93
CA GLU A 17 8.91 -2.49 -2.05
C GLU A 17 8.57 -3.33 -0.82
N GLU A 18 9.55 -4.11 -0.32
CA GLU A 18 9.31 -4.91 0.87
C GLU A 18 9.06 -4.06 2.10
N ARG A 19 9.80 -2.96 2.23
CA ARG A 19 9.58 -2.04 3.35
C ARG A 19 8.22 -1.38 3.28
N ILE A 20 7.79 -1.04 2.06
CA ILE A 20 6.46 -0.45 1.87
C ILE A 20 5.38 -1.45 2.28
N VAL A 21 5.51 -2.72 1.86
CA VAL A 21 4.55 -3.75 2.26
C VAL A 21 4.51 -3.88 3.77
N ASP A 22 5.68 -3.90 4.42
CA ASP A 22 5.73 -4.03 5.88
C ASP A 22 5.01 -2.90 6.57
N VAL A 23 5.18 -1.66 6.07
CA VAL A 23 4.52 -0.52 6.72
C VAL A 23 3.03 -0.50 6.42
N LEU A 24 2.62 -0.95 5.23
CA LEU A 24 1.20 -1.03 4.90
C LEU A 24 0.48 -2.05 5.78
N LYS A 25 1.18 -3.05 6.26
CA LYS A 25 0.60 -4.03 7.17
C LYS A 25 0.37 -3.48 8.58
N THR A 26 0.76 -2.24 8.83
CA THR A 26 0.46 -1.56 10.09
C THR A 26 -0.71 -0.61 10.00
N VAL A 27 -1.33 -0.49 8.82
CA VAL A 27 -2.47 0.42 8.62
C VAL A 27 -3.75 -0.41 8.65
N TYR A 28 -4.72 0.06 9.43
CA TYR A 28 -5.97 -0.63 9.64
C TYR A 28 -7.15 0.29 9.35
N ASP A 29 -8.18 -0.29 8.73
CA ASP A 29 -9.51 0.34 8.76
C ASP A 29 -10.01 0.20 10.20
N PRO A 30 -10.47 1.28 10.83
CA PRO A 30 -10.85 1.21 12.24
C PRO A 30 -11.96 0.22 12.55
N GLU A 31 -12.70 -0.21 11.55
CA GLU A 31 -13.83 -1.13 11.76
C GLU A 31 -13.48 -2.58 11.47
N ILE A 32 -12.26 -2.86 11.00
CA ILE A 32 -11.88 -4.20 10.59
C ILE A 32 -10.56 -4.57 11.27
N PRO A 33 -10.49 -5.71 11.97
CA PRO A 33 -9.29 -6.08 12.72
C PRO A 33 -8.19 -6.73 11.88
N VAL A 34 -8.10 -6.37 10.60
CA VAL A 34 -7.08 -6.87 9.68
C VAL A 34 -6.50 -5.67 8.95
N ASN A 35 -5.18 -5.69 8.74
CA ASN A 35 -4.52 -4.57 8.06
C ASN A 35 -4.97 -4.48 6.59
N ILE A 36 -4.79 -3.29 6.02
CA ILE A 36 -5.32 -3.01 4.69
C ILE A 36 -4.61 -3.81 3.59
N TYR A 37 -3.35 -4.16 3.82
CA TYR A 37 -2.61 -4.93 2.81
C TYR A 37 -3.18 -6.34 2.69
N ASP A 38 -3.37 -7.02 3.82
CA ASP A 38 -3.92 -8.37 3.83
C ASP A 38 -5.40 -8.39 3.43
N LEU A 39 -6.12 -7.28 3.62
CA LEU A 39 -7.47 -7.17 3.13
C LEU A 39 -7.55 -7.09 1.60
N GLY A 40 -6.42 -6.87 0.93
CA GLY A 40 -6.42 -6.78 -0.52
C GLY A 40 -6.82 -5.41 -1.03
N MET A 41 -6.66 -4.37 -0.22
CA MET A 41 -7.03 -3.01 -0.62
C MET A 41 -5.95 -2.30 -1.41
N ILE A 42 -4.73 -2.85 -1.45
CA ILE A 42 -3.62 -2.25 -2.19
C ILE A 42 -3.52 -2.95 -3.54
N TYR A 43 -3.73 -2.21 -4.61
CA TYR A 43 -3.76 -2.76 -5.96
C TYR A 43 -2.43 -2.61 -6.68
N LYS A 44 -1.63 -1.60 -6.33
CA LYS A 44 -0.39 -1.34 -7.04
C LYS A 44 0.59 -0.64 -6.12
N ILE A 45 1.84 -1.08 -6.18
CA ILE A 45 2.97 -0.42 -5.52
C ILE A 45 4.03 -0.25 -6.60
N ASP A 46 4.32 1.00 -6.97
CA ASP A 46 5.29 1.29 -8.02
C ASP A 46 6.33 2.26 -7.50
N VAL A 47 7.54 1.75 -7.27
CA VAL A 47 8.66 2.57 -6.81
C VAL A 47 9.38 3.11 -8.04
N GLN A 48 9.38 4.43 -8.17
CA GLN A 48 9.99 5.10 -9.31
C GLN A 48 11.49 5.28 -9.09
N GLU A 49 12.22 5.51 -10.17
CA GLU A 49 13.66 5.63 -10.09
C GLU A 49 14.12 6.88 -9.34
N ASP A 50 13.24 7.88 -9.21
CA ASP A 50 13.55 9.08 -8.43
C ASP A 50 13.15 8.95 -6.97
N TYR A 51 12.83 7.73 -6.54
CA TYR A 51 12.45 7.40 -5.15
C TYR A 51 11.09 7.96 -4.74
N THR A 52 10.25 8.29 -5.71
CA THR A 52 8.84 8.53 -5.43
C THR A 52 8.09 7.21 -5.57
N VAL A 53 6.94 7.12 -4.91
CA VAL A 53 6.14 5.90 -4.91
C VAL A 53 4.74 6.23 -5.39
N GLU A 54 4.25 5.43 -6.35
CA GLU A 54 2.86 5.52 -6.79
C GLU A 54 2.12 4.31 -6.25
N LEU A 55 1.06 4.59 -5.49
CA LEU A 55 0.23 3.54 -4.92
C LEU A 55 -1.18 3.66 -5.46
N GLU A 56 -1.80 2.52 -5.74
CA GLU A 56 -3.23 2.48 -6.03
C GLU A 56 -3.89 1.61 -4.98
N MET A 57 -4.97 2.12 -4.40
CA MET A 57 -5.71 1.35 -3.41
C MET A 57 -7.20 1.61 -3.55
N THR A 58 -7.96 0.75 -2.93
CA THR A 58 -9.41 0.87 -2.91
C THR A 58 -9.90 0.67 -1.48
N PHE A 59 -11.21 0.76 -1.30
CA PHE A 59 -11.86 0.44 -0.03
C PHE A 59 -12.86 -0.68 -0.25
N THR A 60 -13.20 -1.36 0.85
CA THR A 60 -14.16 -2.46 0.78
C THR A 60 -15.58 -1.97 0.53
N ALA A 61 -15.82 -0.65 0.73
CA ALA A 61 -17.10 -0.03 0.44
C ALA A 61 -16.86 1.36 -0.14
N PRO A 62 -17.66 1.80 -1.12
CA PRO A 62 -17.40 3.08 -1.79
C PRO A 62 -17.58 4.31 -0.89
N ASN A 63 -18.30 4.19 0.21
CA ASN A 63 -18.55 5.33 1.09
C ASN A 63 -17.98 5.08 2.48
N CYS A 64 -16.70 4.73 2.54
CA CYS A 64 -16.04 4.52 3.82
C CYS A 64 -15.83 5.86 4.54
N PRO A 65 -16.40 6.05 5.74
CA PRO A 65 -16.23 7.34 6.43
C PRO A 65 -14.81 7.60 6.89
N ALA A 66 -13.96 6.60 6.97
CA ALA A 66 -12.57 6.75 7.35
C ALA A 66 -11.64 6.87 6.15
N ALA A 67 -12.19 7.03 4.93
CA ALA A 67 -11.39 7.00 3.71
C ALA A 67 -10.26 8.02 3.72
N ASP A 68 -10.58 9.28 4.03
CA ASP A 68 -9.56 10.34 4.01
C ASP A 68 -8.48 10.08 5.04
N TYR A 69 -8.86 9.60 6.21
CA TYR A 69 -7.91 9.28 7.25
C TYR A 69 -6.97 8.16 6.81
N ILE A 70 -7.52 7.11 6.22
CA ILE A 70 -6.71 5.97 5.80
C ILE A 70 -5.76 6.36 4.68
N LEU A 71 -6.25 7.13 3.69
CA LEU A 71 -5.40 7.58 2.60
C LEU A 71 -4.23 8.41 3.11
N GLU A 72 -4.51 9.32 4.03
CA GLU A 72 -3.46 10.17 4.59
C GLU A 72 -2.49 9.36 5.44
N ASP A 73 -3.01 8.39 6.20
CA ASP A 73 -2.17 7.54 7.02
C ASP A 73 -1.22 6.71 6.17
N VAL A 74 -1.72 6.15 5.06
CA VAL A 74 -0.89 5.40 4.12
C VAL A 74 0.20 6.30 3.56
N ARG A 75 -0.17 7.47 3.06
CA ARG A 75 0.79 8.38 2.47
C ARG A 75 1.88 8.77 3.47
N THR A 76 1.46 9.16 4.66
CA THR A 76 2.41 9.62 5.69
C THR A 76 3.37 8.50 6.09
N LYS A 77 2.84 7.30 6.28
CA LYS A 77 3.69 6.19 6.71
C LYS A 77 4.66 5.76 5.63
N VAL A 78 4.22 5.74 4.38
CA VAL A 78 5.14 5.39 3.29
C VAL A 78 6.20 6.46 3.13
N GLU A 79 5.83 7.74 3.22
CA GLU A 79 6.79 8.83 3.10
C GLU A 79 7.78 8.86 4.24
N SER A 80 7.45 8.28 5.39
CA SER A 80 8.35 8.26 6.53
C SER A 80 9.48 7.24 6.37
N LEU A 81 9.39 6.36 5.38
CA LEU A 81 10.42 5.36 5.16
C LEU A 81 11.68 6.01 4.61
N GLU A 82 12.82 5.62 5.17
CA GLU A 82 14.10 6.12 4.70
C GLU A 82 14.30 5.70 3.25
N GLY A 83 14.72 6.65 2.42
CA GLY A 83 14.94 6.39 1.01
C GLY A 83 13.75 6.74 0.12
N ILE A 84 12.60 7.05 0.71
CA ILE A 84 11.41 7.42 -0.05
C ILE A 84 11.28 8.94 -0.04
N LYS A 85 11.21 9.54 -1.22
CA LYS A 85 11.15 10.98 -1.38
C LYS A 85 9.72 11.48 -1.18
N SER A 86 8.74 10.80 -1.77
CA SER A 86 7.34 11.17 -1.63
C SER A 86 6.49 10.00 -2.09
N ALA A 87 5.22 10.02 -1.69
CA ALA A 87 4.27 8.98 -2.07
C ALA A 87 2.97 9.61 -2.55
N ASN A 88 2.46 9.08 -3.65
CA ASN A 88 1.17 9.43 -4.20
C ASN A 88 0.25 8.25 -4.00
N VAL A 89 -0.88 8.47 -3.32
CA VAL A 89 -1.86 7.41 -3.07
C VAL A 89 -3.10 7.74 -3.89
N ASN A 90 -3.40 6.89 -4.85
CA ASN A 90 -4.53 7.08 -5.76
C ASN A 90 -5.64 6.11 -5.39
N LEU A 91 -6.82 6.65 -5.12
CA LEU A 91 -7.99 5.85 -4.81
C LEU A 91 -8.65 5.43 -6.11
N VAL A 92 -8.83 4.13 -6.28
CA VAL A 92 -9.46 3.57 -7.47
C VAL A 92 -10.59 2.64 -7.04
N PHE A 93 -11.60 2.49 -7.90
CA PHE A 93 -12.73 1.62 -7.64
C PHE A 93 -12.88 0.54 -8.70
N GLU A 94 -11.90 0.40 -9.58
CA GLU A 94 -11.87 -0.64 -10.60
C GLU A 94 -10.56 -1.39 -10.53
N PRO A 95 -10.59 -2.69 -10.39
CA PRO A 95 -11.78 -3.52 -10.18
C PRO A 95 -12.38 -3.30 -8.80
N ALA A 96 -13.66 -3.58 -8.64
CA ALA A 96 -14.31 -3.48 -7.34
C ALA A 96 -13.67 -4.49 -6.38
N TRP A 97 -13.56 -4.09 -5.11
CA TRP A 97 -13.00 -4.97 -4.09
C TRP A 97 -13.90 -6.19 -3.90
N ASP A 98 -13.27 -7.33 -3.67
CA ASP A 98 -13.95 -8.60 -3.49
C ASP A 98 -13.22 -9.42 -2.45
N GLN A 99 -13.95 -10.25 -1.71
CA GLN A 99 -13.36 -11.08 -0.66
C GLN A 99 -12.23 -11.97 -1.16
N SER A 100 -12.26 -12.36 -2.42
CA SER A 100 -11.21 -13.20 -2.99
C SER A 100 -9.87 -12.49 -3.04
N MET A 101 -9.85 -11.18 -2.85
CA MET A 101 -8.62 -10.39 -2.87
C MET A 101 -7.88 -10.42 -1.53
N MET A 102 -8.54 -10.90 -0.48
CA MET A 102 -7.92 -11.00 0.83
C MET A 102 -6.84 -12.08 0.85
N SER A 103 -5.80 -11.86 1.66
CA SER A 103 -4.81 -12.90 1.90
C SER A 103 -5.46 -14.04 2.69
N GLU A 104 -4.77 -15.17 2.68
CA GLU A 104 -5.25 -16.32 3.46
C GLU A 104 -5.33 -15.97 4.94
N GLU A 105 -4.33 -15.27 5.45
CA GLU A 105 -4.32 -14.84 6.85
C GLU A 105 -5.55 -13.99 7.18
N ALA A 106 -5.89 -13.05 6.29
CA ALA A 106 -7.05 -12.20 6.52
C ALA A 106 -8.34 -13.00 6.54
N ARG A 107 -8.47 -13.96 5.64
CA ARG A 107 -9.67 -14.77 5.55
C ARG A 107 -9.85 -15.62 6.81
N VAL A 108 -8.76 -16.18 7.31
CA VAL A 108 -8.81 -16.97 8.54
C VAL A 108 -9.17 -16.07 9.72
N GLU A 109 -8.53 -14.90 9.80
CA GLU A 109 -8.75 -13.97 10.90
C GLU A 109 -10.21 -13.52 10.96
N LEU A 110 -10.82 -13.30 9.82
CA LEU A 110 -12.20 -12.84 9.74
C LEU A 110 -13.23 -13.95 9.68
N GLY A 111 -12.78 -15.20 9.65
CA GLY A 111 -13.69 -16.34 9.69
C GLY A 111 -14.34 -16.68 8.37
N PHE A 112 -13.72 -16.31 7.26
CA PHE A 112 -14.26 -16.60 5.94
C PHE A 112 -13.80 -17.93 5.37
N ASP A 113 -13.00 -18.64 6.10
CA ASP A 113 -12.41 -19.87 5.55
C ASP A 113 -13.06 -21.12 6.11
#